data_95cd32b8c024f6b4d71ff2970bfe0ae4
#
_entry.id   95cd32b8c024f6b4d71ff2970bfe0ae4
#
_cell.length_a   1.000
_cell.length_b   1.000
_cell.length_c   1.000
_cell.angle_alpha   90.00
_cell.angle_beta   90.00
_cell.angle_gamma   90.00
#
_symmetry.space_group_name_H-M   'P 1'
#
loop_
_entity.id
_entity.type
_entity.pdbx_description
1 polymer ?
#
loop_
_entity_poly.entity_id
_entity_poly.type
_entity_poly.pdbx_seq_one_letter_code
_entity_poly.pdbx_strand_id
1 'polypeptide(L)'
;ALKNNDLDYILGQAIEQAQGGAEILDVNVGLPGIDEKEMMIKTVKALQGVTNLPLQLDSTIPEVLEAALRVYNGKAIVNSVNGEEESLKNVLPIVKKYGAAVVGLTLDKDGIPPKAEKRFEIAKKIMNRALEIGISKENIFIDCLTLTASAEQAAVMETLKAVNMVKTQLGLHTVLGVSNISFGLPNRGLVNCNFLAMALHSGLDLPIINPNIDSMTGAVRAYRL
;
A
#
# COMPACT_ATOMS: atom_id res chain seq x y z
N ALA A 1 -12.07 3.70 17.83
CA ALA A 1 -10.76 3.65 18.48
C ALA A 1 -10.04 4.99 18.31
N LEU A 2 -9.62 5.42 17.12
CA LEU A 2 -8.80 6.63 16.89
C LEU A 2 -9.37 7.91 17.52
N LYS A 3 -10.68 8.22 17.34
CA LYS A 3 -11.32 9.41 17.95
C LYS A 3 -11.26 9.43 19.48
N ASN A 4 -11.24 8.26 20.09
CA ASN A 4 -11.23 8.10 21.55
C ASN A 4 -9.81 7.85 22.09
N ASN A 5 -8.79 7.94 21.23
CA ASN A 5 -7.40 7.61 21.57
C ASN A 5 -7.25 6.22 22.23
N ASP A 6 -8.06 5.25 21.77
CA ASP A 6 -8.10 3.88 22.27
C ASP A 6 -6.99 3.07 21.60
N LEU A 7 -5.77 3.19 22.12
CA LEU A 7 -4.60 2.49 21.60
C LEU A 7 -4.67 0.99 21.89
N ASP A 8 -5.29 0.56 22.98
CA ASP A 8 -5.39 -0.86 23.31
C ASP A 8 -6.15 -1.64 22.25
N TYR A 9 -7.22 -1.06 21.70
CA TYR A 9 -7.92 -1.63 20.57
C TYR A 9 -7.02 -1.75 19.32
N ILE A 10 -6.24 -0.69 19.01
CA ILE A 10 -5.33 -0.69 17.85
C ILE A 10 -4.25 -1.76 18.01
N LEU A 11 -3.67 -1.88 19.21
CA LEU A 11 -2.67 -2.89 19.51
C LEU A 11 -3.25 -4.31 19.45
N GLY A 12 -4.48 -4.51 19.95
CA GLY A 12 -5.20 -5.76 19.79
C GLY A 12 -5.36 -6.17 18.34
N GLN A 13 -5.78 -5.23 17.47
CA GLN A 13 -5.89 -5.49 16.04
C GLN A 13 -4.54 -5.85 15.38
N ALA A 14 -3.47 -5.17 15.76
CA ALA A 14 -2.13 -5.47 15.24
C ALA A 14 -1.67 -6.88 15.63
N ILE A 15 -1.90 -7.29 16.87
CA ILE A 15 -1.58 -8.64 17.37
C ILE A 15 -2.40 -9.71 16.62
N GLU A 16 -3.72 -9.49 16.48
CA GLU A 16 -4.58 -10.40 15.73
C GLU A 16 -4.14 -10.55 14.28
N GLN A 17 -3.80 -9.44 13.61
CA GLN A 17 -3.31 -9.47 12.23
C GLN A 17 -1.97 -10.20 12.11
N ALA A 18 -1.05 -9.99 13.06
CA ALA A 18 0.22 -10.70 13.09
C ALA A 18 0.01 -12.21 13.27
N GLN A 19 -0.89 -12.61 14.18
CA GLN A 19 -1.27 -14.02 14.39
C GLN A 19 -1.99 -14.62 13.17
N GLY A 20 -2.77 -13.81 12.46
CA GLY A 20 -3.42 -14.18 11.20
C GLY A 20 -2.46 -14.39 10.03
N GLY A 21 -1.18 -14.02 10.20
CA GLY A 21 -0.13 -14.22 9.21
C GLY A 21 0.21 -12.98 8.38
N ALA A 22 -0.11 -11.78 8.86
CA ALA A 22 0.42 -10.56 8.28
C ALA A 22 1.95 -10.55 8.36
N GLU A 23 2.61 -10.11 7.30
CA GLU A 23 4.07 -9.95 7.23
C GLU A 23 4.50 -8.47 7.34
N ILE A 24 3.56 -7.56 7.12
CA ILE A 24 3.71 -6.10 7.24
C ILE A 24 2.39 -5.57 7.76
N LEU A 25 2.42 -4.54 8.61
CA LEU A 25 1.22 -3.84 9.07
C LEU A 25 1.07 -2.49 8.38
N ASP A 26 -0.08 -2.26 7.75
CA ASP A 26 -0.43 -0.96 7.18
C ASP A 26 -1.05 -0.06 8.26
N VAL A 27 -0.47 1.12 8.46
CA VAL A 27 -0.83 2.05 9.54
C VAL A 27 -1.40 3.33 8.93
N ASN A 28 -2.72 3.41 8.90
CA ASN A 28 -3.46 4.60 8.50
C ASN A 28 -4.25 5.15 9.68
N VAL A 29 -4.00 6.40 10.04
CA VAL A 29 -4.69 7.11 11.14
C VAL A 29 -5.40 8.37 10.66
N GLY A 30 -5.49 8.58 9.33
CA GLY A 30 -6.13 9.72 8.71
C GLY A 30 -7.64 9.70 8.94
N LEU A 31 -8.11 10.50 9.89
CA LEU A 31 -9.53 10.63 10.22
C LEU A 31 -9.88 12.11 10.46
N PRO A 32 -11.00 12.61 9.86
CA PRO A 32 -11.43 13.97 10.11
C PRO A 32 -11.63 14.27 11.59
N GLY A 33 -11.04 15.40 12.04
CA GLY A 33 -11.23 15.90 13.40
C GLY A 33 -10.22 15.37 14.43
N ILE A 34 -9.14 14.72 14.00
CA ILE A 34 -7.99 14.36 14.86
C ILE A 34 -6.72 15.03 14.35
N ASP A 35 -5.73 15.18 15.22
CA ASP A 35 -4.35 15.52 14.83
C ASP A 35 -3.68 14.24 14.31
N GLU A 36 -3.64 14.10 12.97
CA GLU A 36 -3.09 12.91 12.32
C GLU A 36 -1.61 12.69 12.66
N LYS A 37 -0.83 13.77 12.76
CA LYS A 37 0.60 13.69 13.07
C LYS A 37 0.84 13.16 14.48
N GLU A 38 0.14 13.71 15.47
CA GLU A 38 0.25 13.26 16.86
C GLU A 38 -0.21 11.80 16.99
N MET A 39 -1.34 11.46 16.36
CA MET A 39 -1.88 10.10 16.39
C MET A 39 -0.95 9.10 15.69
N MET A 40 -0.37 9.44 14.54
CA MET A 40 0.58 8.59 13.84
C MET A 40 1.82 8.31 14.70
N ILE A 41 2.40 9.33 15.33
CA ILE A 41 3.55 9.16 16.24
C ILE A 41 3.20 8.22 17.39
N LYS A 42 2.04 8.42 18.03
CA LYS A 42 1.58 7.58 19.15
C LYS A 42 1.39 6.13 18.71
N THR A 43 0.70 5.93 17.60
CA THR A 43 0.40 4.60 17.06
C THR A 43 1.69 3.86 16.68
N VAL A 44 2.60 4.51 15.95
CA VAL A 44 3.88 3.90 15.55
C VAL A 44 4.72 3.49 16.77
N LYS A 45 4.81 4.36 17.79
CA LYS A 45 5.53 4.02 19.02
C LYS A 45 4.90 2.85 19.77
N ALA A 46 3.57 2.82 19.87
CA ALA A 46 2.85 1.77 20.57
C ALA A 46 2.97 0.41 19.83
N LEU A 47 2.84 0.40 18.52
CA LEU A 47 2.99 -0.81 17.68
C LEU A 47 4.36 -1.46 17.82
N GLN A 48 5.43 -0.67 17.89
CA GLN A 48 6.80 -1.19 18.08
C GLN A 48 7.00 -1.88 19.45
N GLY A 49 6.11 -1.63 20.41
CA GLY A 49 6.11 -2.30 21.71
C GLY A 49 5.47 -3.70 21.69
N VAL A 50 4.68 -4.03 20.67
CA VAL A 50 3.88 -5.27 20.64
C VAL A 50 4.17 -6.16 19.42
N THR A 51 4.85 -5.65 18.40
CA THR A 51 5.19 -6.42 17.20
C THR A 51 6.53 -6.02 16.62
N ASN A 52 7.21 -6.99 16.01
CA ASN A 52 8.44 -6.79 15.23
C ASN A 52 8.17 -6.72 13.71
N LEU A 53 6.90 -6.76 13.29
CA LEU A 53 6.57 -6.68 11.88
C LEU A 53 6.91 -5.29 11.32
N PRO A 54 7.41 -5.21 10.09
CA PRO A 54 7.61 -3.94 9.41
C PRO A 54 6.31 -3.15 9.31
N LEU A 55 6.40 -1.82 9.35
CA LEU A 55 5.25 -0.95 9.20
C LEU A 55 5.24 -0.29 7.81
N GLN A 56 4.08 -0.26 7.19
CA GLN A 56 3.75 0.62 6.09
C GLN A 56 3.04 1.84 6.66
N LEU A 57 3.62 3.01 6.46
CA LEU A 57 3.10 4.27 7.00
C LEU A 57 2.25 4.94 5.91
N ASP A 58 0.94 4.98 6.14
CA ASP A 58 -0.04 5.46 5.15
C ASP A 58 -0.57 6.84 5.54
N SER A 59 -0.13 7.85 4.81
CA SER A 59 -0.61 9.23 4.90
C SER A 59 -0.37 9.99 3.59
N THR A 60 -1.25 10.92 3.28
CA THR A 60 -1.09 11.87 2.17
C THR A 60 -0.31 13.12 2.56
N ILE A 61 0.03 13.29 3.85
CA ILE A 61 0.66 14.48 4.41
C ILE A 61 2.14 14.22 4.67
N PRO A 62 3.07 14.87 3.93
CA PRO A 62 4.52 14.63 4.06
C PRO A 62 5.06 14.82 5.48
N GLU A 63 4.54 15.80 6.22
CA GLU A 63 4.95 16.10 7.59
C GLU A 63 4.54 14.98 8.57
N VAL A 64 3.44 14.29 8.31
CA VAL A 64 2.99 13.11 9.07
C VAL A 64 3.94 11.94 8.82
N LEU A 65 4.25 11.67 7.55
CA LEU A 65 5.20 10.62 7.15
C LEU A 65 6.58 10.86 7.76
N GLU A 66 7.11 12.09 7.66
CA GLU A 66 8.42 12.40 8.24
C GLU A 66 8.43 12.26 9.77
N ALA A 67 7.38 12.69 10.44
CA ALA A 67 7.27 12.57 11.89
C ALA A 67 7.19 11.11 12.35
N ALA A 68 6.47 10.26 11.61
CA ALA A 68 6.40 8.82 11.86
C ALA A 68 7.75 8.13 11.65
N LEU A 69 8.42 8.41 10.52
CA LEU A 69 9.74 7.86 10.20
C LEU A 69 10.80 8.24 11.24
N ARG A 70 10.70 9.42 11.83
CA ARG A 70 11.64 9.89 12.88
C ARG A 70 11.57 9.06 14.17
N VAL A 71 10.45 8.43 14.45
CA VAL A 71 10.24 7.63 15.67
C VAL A 71 10.16 6.14 15.41
N TYR A 72 10.25 5.71 14.15
CA TYR A 72 10.22 4.32 13.78
C TYR A 72 11.65 3.73 13.72
N ASN A 73 11.86 2.64 14.46
CA ASN A 73 13.13 1.91 14.51
C ASN A 73 13.09 0.74 13.53
N GLY A 74 13.41 0.98 12.28
CA GLY A 74 13.42 -0.03 11.25
C GLY A 74 13.30 0.57 9.85
N LYS A 75 13.18 -0.29 8.84
CA LYS A 75 12.92 0.13 7.47
C LYS A 75 11.43 0.11 7.20
N ALA A 76 10.82 1.29 7.18
CA ALA A 76 9.40 1.44 6.84
C ALA A 76 9.15 1.39 5.34
N ILE A 77 7.88 1.16 4.97
CA ILE A 77 7.35 1.47 3.65
C ILE A 77 6.53 2.76 3.77
N VAL A 78 6.82 3.75 2.96
CA VAL A 78 6.04 5.00 2.88
C VAL A 78 4.92 4.81 1.85
N ASN A 79 3.69 4.95 2.26
CA ASN A 79 2.49 4.92 1.42
C ASN A 79 1.83 6.32 1.49
N SER A 80 1.97 7.19 0.51
CA SER A 80 2.49 6.95 -0.83
C SER A 80 3.00 8.22 -1.52
N VAL A 81 3.56 8.06 -2.70
CA VAL A 81 3.69 9.10 -3.71
C VAL A 81 2.79 8.78 -4.89
N ASN A 82 2.54 9.76 -5.75
CA ASN A 82 1.82 9.57 -7.01
C ASN A 82 2.57 10.21 -8.19
N GLY A 83 1.98 10.22 -9.39
CA GLY A 83 2.59 10.77 -10.59
C GLY A 83 2.68 12.30 -10.65
N GLU A 84 2.18 13.03 -9.65
CA GLU A 84 2.25 14.48 -9.58
C GLU A 84 3.63 14.95 -9.14
N GLU A 85 4.14 16.01 -9.76
CA GLU A 85 5.48 16.56 -9.44
C GLU A 85 5.58 17.03 -7.99
N GLU A 86 4.51 17.59 -7.45
CA GLU A 86 4.46 18.04 -6.06
C GLU A 86 4.61 16.88 -5.07
N SER A 87 3.89 15.78 -5.29
CA SER A 87 3.98 14.56 -4.49
C SER A 87 5.40 14.00 -4.51
N LEU A 88 5.97 13.84 -5.71
CA LEU A 88 7.33 13.30 -5.89
C LEU A 88 8.38 14.19 -5.21
N LYS A 89 8.27 15.51 -5.38
CA LYS A 89 9.21 16.50 -4.82
C LYS A 89 9.16 16.55 -3.28
N ASN A 90 7.97 16.40 -2.69
CA ASN A 90 7.80 16.55 -1.25
C ASN A 90 8.09 15.25 -0.48
N VAL A 91 7.76 14.08 -1.02
CA VAL A 91 7.84 12.82 -0.29
C VAL A 91 9.12 12.03 -0.58
N LEU A 92 9.58 11.94 -1.85
CA LEU A 92 10.75 11.13 -2.17
C LEU A 92 12.03 11.54 -1.42
N PRO A 93 12.34 12.84 -1.17
CA PRO A 93 13.47 13.22 -0.33
C PRO A 93 13.38 12.71 1.10
N ILE A 94 12.16 12.64 1.66
CA ILE A 94 11.90 12.07 3.00
C ILE A 94 12.22 10.57 2.97
N VAL A 95 11.69 9.84 1.98
CA VAL A 95 11.98 8.41 1.78
C VAL A 95 13.48 8.15 1.72
N LYS A 96 14.21 8.94 0.92
CA LYS A 96 15.68 8.84 0.79
C LYS A 96 16.39 9.11 2.11
N LYS A 97 15.99 10.18 2.81
CA LYS A 97 16.59 10.62 4.08
C LYS A 97 16.54 9.52 5.15
N TYR A 98 15.43 8.80 5.23
CA TYR A 98 15.21 7.76 6.25
C TYR A 98 15.54 6.34 5.75
N GLY A 99 15.94 6.17 4.50
CA GLY A 99 16.25 4.85 3.92
C GLY A 99 15.03 3.94 3.82
N ALA A 100 13.84 4.52 3.73
CA ALA A 100 12.58 3.78 3.62
C ALA A 100 12.37 3.22 2.20
N ALA A 101 11.45 2.27 2.06
CA ALA A 101 10.84 1.93 0.78
C ALA A 101 9.64 2.85 0.52
N VAL A 102 9.14 2.88 -0.72
CA VAL A 102 8.04 3.76 -1.12
C VAL A 102 7.05 3.05 -2.03
N VAL A 103 5.77 3.29 -1.79
CA VAL A 103 4.67 2.93 -2.71
C VAL A 103 4.40 4.11 -3.64
N GLY A 104 4.41 3.84 -4.93
CA GLY A 104 4.01 4.79 -5.98
C GLY A 104 2.65 4.43 -6.55
N LEU A 105 1.66 5.31 -6.39
CA LEU A 105 0.32 5.15 -6.94
C LEU A 105 0.30 5.57 -8.42
N THR A 106 -0.25 4.73 -9.28
CA THR A 106 -0.36 5.01 -10.72
C THR A 106 -1.53 5.94 -11.05
N LEU A 107 -1.55 7.10 -10.38
CA LEU A 107 -2.49 8.20 -10.64
C LEU A 107 -1.73 9.52 -10.77
N ASP A 108 -2.34 10.50 -11.40
CA ASP A 108 -1.85 11.87 -11.51
C ASP A 108 -3.01 12.88 -11.34
N LYS A 109 -2.79 14.14 -11.74
CA LYS A 109 -3.79 15.22 -11.65
C LYS A 109 -5.11 14.91 -12.36
N ASP A 110 -5.10 14.02 -13.35
CA ASP A 110 -6.29 13.61 -14.11
C ASP A 110 -6.97 12.38 -13.46
N GLY A 111 -6.47 11.93 -12.31
CA GLY A 111 -6.99 10.78 -11.57
C GLY A 111 -6.35 9.46 -11.99
N ILE A 112 -7.07 8.35 -11.79
CA ILE A 112 -6.60 7.01 -12.12
C ILE A 112 -6.84 6.74 -13.61
N PRO A 113 -5.78 6.51 -14.42
CA PRO A 113 -5.97 6.21 -15.84
C PRO A 113 -6.75 4.91 -16.04
N PRO A 114 -7.73 4.88 -16.97
CA PRO A 114 -8.50 3.68 -17.23
C PRO A 114 -7.68 2.57 -17.91
N LYS A 115 -6.59 2.91 -18.62
CA LYS A 115 -5.76 1.98 -19.38
C LYS A 115 -4.46 1.63 -18.68
N ALA A 116 -4.06 0.35 -18.78
CA ALA A 116 -2.84 -0.18 -18.19
C ALA A 116 -1.58 0.53 -18.67
N GLU A 117 -1.51 0.86 -19.96
CA GLU A 117 -0.37 1.54 -20.58
C GLU A 117 -0.11 2.91 -19.92
N LYS A 118 -1.17 3.66 -19.64
CA LYS A 118 -1.07 4.96 -18.99
C LYS A 118 -0.59 4.82 -17.53
N ARG A 119 -1.10 3.81 -16.81
CA ARG A 119 -0.63 3.49 -15.45
C ARG A 119 0.84 3.10 -15.45
N PHE A 120 1.26 2.34 -16.45
CA PHE A 120 2.66 1.95 -16.64
C PHE A 120 3.58 3.16 -16.87
N GLU A 121 3.16 4.15 -17.68
CA GLU A 121 3.95 5.37 -17.90
C GLU A 121 4.09 6.19 -16.59
N ILE A 122 3.05 6.25 -15.77
CA ILE A 122 3.14 6.89 -14.44
C ILE A 122 4.11 6.12 -13.53
N ALA A 123 4.01 4.78 -13.49
CA ALA A 123 4.93 3.94 -12.74
C ALA A 123 6.40 4.17 -13.15
N LYS A 124 6.65 4.24 -14.45
CA LYS A 124 7.97 4.54 -15.02
C LYS A 124 8.48 5.93 -14.61
N LYS A 125 7.60 6.94 -14.63
CA LYS A 125 7.91 8.28 -14.14
C LYS A 125 8.33 8.27 -12.68
N ILE A 126 7.53 7.63 -11.81
CA ILE A 126 7.83 7.52 -10.36
C ILE A 126 9.17 6.80 -10.16
N MET A 127 9.40 5.68 -10.84
CA MET A 127 10.66 4.95 -10.79
C MET A 127 11.85 5.85 -11.14
N ASN A 128 11.78 6.54 -12.28
CA ASN A 128 12.88 7.40 -12.73
C ASN A 128 13.20 8.50 -11.71
N ARG A 129 12.18 9.17 -11.17
CA ARG A 129 12.35 10.22 -10.15
C ARG A 129 12.96 9.67 -8.85
N ALA A 130 12.55 8.47 -8.43
CA ALA A 130 13.11 7.81 -7.25
C ALA A 130 14.60 7.43 -7.47
N LEU A 131 14.93 6.88 -8.64
CA LEU A 131 16.31 6.52 -9.00
C LEU A 131 17.21 7.76 -9.10
N GLU A 132 16.74 8.86 -9.68
CA GLU A 132 17.49 10.13 -9.79
C GLU A 132 17.99 10.65 -8.44
N ILE A 133 17.23 10.47 -7.37
CA ILE A 133 17.63 10.89 -6.02
C ILE A 133 18.31 9.77 -5.23
N GLY A 134 18.56 8.61 -5.87
CA GLY A 134 19.31 7.50 -5.31
C GLY A 134 18.48 6.59 -4.37
N ILE A 135 17.16 6.48 -4.57
CA ILE A 135 16.35 5.39 -4.01
C ILE A 135 16.55 4.19 -4.92
N SER A 136 17.03 3.08 -4.39
CA SER A 136 17.29 1.89 -5.18
C SER A 136 16.00 1.17 -5.58
N LYS A 137 16.06 0.42 -6.67
CA LYS A 137 14.91 -0.17 -7.35
C LYS A 137 14.13 -1.15 -6.46
N GLU A 138 14.84 -1.89 -5.63
CA GLU A 138 14.27 -2.84 -4.66
C GLU A 138 13.45 -2.16 -3.55
N ASN A 139 13.54 -0.84 -3.42
CA ASN A 139 12.78 -0.05 -2.47
C ASN A 139 11.57 0.65 -3.09
N ILE A 140 11.25 0.34 -4.35
CA ILE A 140 10.13 0.95 -5.08
C ILE A 140 9.05 -0.11 -5.30
N PHE A 141 7.89 0.14 -4.74
CA PHE A 141 6.66 -0.63 -4.93
C PHE A 141 5.68 0.20 -5.74
N ILE A 142 4.96 -0.42 -6.66
CA ILE A 142 3.97 0.28 -7.49
C ILE A 142 2.58 -0.28 -7.20
N ASP A 143 1.67 0.60 -6.79
CA ASP A 143 0.24 0.31 -6.72
C ASP A 143 -0.42 0.70 -8.04
N CYS A 144 -0.85 -0.33 -8.78
CA CYS A 144 -1.57 -0.15 -10.04
C CYS A 144 -3.04 0.26 -9.84
N LEU A 145 -3.48 0.40 -8.61
CA LEU A 145 -4.80 0.86 -8.17
C LEU A 145 -5.96 -0.03 -8.62
N THR A 146 -6.63 -0.60 -7.65
CA THR A 146 -7.83 -1.42 -7.88
C THR A 146 -9.06 -0.53 -7.91
N LEU A 147 -9.66 -0.38 -9.09
CA LEU A 147 -10.97 0.24 -9.22
C LEU A 147 -12.09 -0.76 -8.92
N THR A 148 -13.22 -0.27 -8.43
CA THR A 148 -14.34 -1.14 -8.08
C THR A 148 -14.99 -1.72 -9.33
N ALA A 149 -15.19 -3.04 -9.36
CA ALA A 149 -15.83 -3.73 -10.49
C ALA A 149 -17.31 -3.32 -10.69
N SER A 150 -17.97 -2.82 -9.63
CA SER A 150 -19.32 -2.29 -9.72
C SER A 150 -19.41 -0.98 -10.51
N ALA A 151 -18.34 -0.18 -10.54
CA ALA A 151 -18.30 1.05 -11.30
C ALA A 151 -17.83 0.82 -12.75
N GLU A 152 -16.83 -0.03 -12.94
CA GLU A 152 -16.23 -0.30 -14.26
C GLU A 152 -15.62 -1.70 -14.34
N GLN A 153 -16.36 -2.67 -14.89
CA GLN A 153 -15.91 -4.06 -14.98
C GLN A 153 -14.61 -4.23 -15.80
N ALA A 154 -14.45 -3.46 -16.87
CA ALA A 154 -13.28 -3.51 -17.73
C ALA A 154 -11.99 -3.10 -17.00
N ALA A 155 -12.09 -2.26 -15.97
CA ALA A 155 -10.96 -1.78 -15.17
C ALA A 155 -10.23 -2.91 -14.43
N VAL A 156 -10.93 -4.01 -14.11
CA VAL A 156 -10.33 -5.19 -13.45
C VAL A 156 -9.19 -5.75 -14.29
N MET A 157 -9.43 -6.00 -15.56
CA MET A 157 -8.42 -6.55 -16.48
C MET A 157 -7.29 -5.55 -16.74
N GLU A 158 -7.60 -4.26 -16.80
CA GLU A 158 -6.58 -3.22 -16.95
C GLU A 158 -5.67 -3.13 -15.71
N THR A 159 -6.21 -3.34 -14.50
CA THR A 159 -5.40 -3.42 -13.29
C THR A 159 -4.43 -4.61 -13.33
N LEU A 160 -4.93 -5.80 -13.65
CA LEU A 160 -4.10 -7.01 -13.75
C LEU A 160 -3.01 -6.88 -14.84
N LYS A 161 -3.36 -6.29 -15.99
CA LYS A 161 -2.42 -6.00 -17.06
C LYS A 161 -1.35 -5.00 -16.61
N ALA A 162 -1.72 -3.94 -15.91
CA ALA A 162 -0.77 -2.96 -15.38
C ALA A 162 0.21 -3.59 -14.38
N VAL A 163 -0.28 -4.42 -13.45
CA VAL A 163 0.55 -5.20 -12.52
C VAL A 163 1.58 -6.04 -13.29
N ASN A 164 1.13 -6.78 -14.31
CA ASN A 164 2.03 -7.60 -15.11
C ASN A 164 3.07 -6.77 -15.86
N MET A 165 2.67 -5.65 -16.47
CA MET A 165 3.60 -4.75 -17.17
C MET A 165 4.66 -4.17 -16.21
N VAL A 166 4.26 -3.69 -15.04
CA VAL A 166 5.19 -3.16 -14.04
C VAL A 166 6.17 -4.23 -13.59
N LYS A 167 5.65 -5.43 -13.27
CA LYS A 167 6.48 -6.55 -12.81
C LYS A 167 7.48 -7.00 -13.86
N THR A 168 7.05 -7.22 -15.09
CA THR A 168 7.88 -7.86 -16.13
C THR A 168 8.76 -6.88 -16.89
N GLN A 169 8.30 -5.65 -17.13
CA GLN A 169 9.02 -4.68 -17.96
C GLN A 169 9.84 -3.69 -17.15
N LEU A 170 9.35 -3.27 -15.96
CA LEU A 170 10.14 -2.42 -15.06
C LEU A 170 10.91 -3.23 -14.03
N GLY A 171 10.53 -4.47 -13.74
CA GLY A 171 11.12 -5.32 -12.70
C GLY A 171 11.00 -4.70 -11.31
N LEU A 172 9.91 -4.00 -11.04
CA LEU A 172 9.58 -3.41 -9.76
C LEU A 172 8.72 -4.36 -8.93
N HIS A 173 8.66 -4.10 -7.62
CA HIS A 173 7.66 -4.72 -6.76
C HIS A 173 6.30 -4.08 -6.97
N THR A 174 5.25 -4.88 -6.79
CA THR A 174 3.87 -4.46 -6.99
C THR A 174 3.06 -4.62 -5.71
N VAL A 175 2.16 -3.69 -5.47
CA VAL A 175 1.25 -3.69 -4.32
C VAL A 175 -0.18 -3.40 -4.79
N LEU A 176 -1.19 -3.94 -4.12
CA LEU A 176 -2.59 -3.62 -4.39
C LEU A 176 -3.44 -3.69 -3.10
N GLY A 177 -4.33 -2.71 -2.95
CA GLY A 177 -5.48 -2.81 -2.06
C GLY A 177 -6.54 -3.72 -2.68
N VAL A 178 -6.47 -5.03 -2.38
CA VAL A 178 -7.26 -6.07 -3.06
C VAL A 178 -8.76 -5.90 -2.85
N SER A 179 -9.19 -5.56 -1.64
CA SER A 179 -10.62 -5.50 -1.29
C SER A 179 -11.39 -4.37 -1.95
N ASN A 180 -10.70 -3.41 -2.58
CA ASN A 180 -11.32 -2.31 -3.31
C ASN A 180 -12.15 -2.81 -4.52
N ILE A 181 -11.76 -3.94 -5.11
CA ILE A 181 -12.45 -4.55 -6.26
C ILE A 181 -13.93 -4.79 -6.02
N SER A 182 -14.30 -5.11 -4.78
CA SER A 182 -15.63 -5.62 -4.43
C SER A 182 -16.55 -4.58 -3.76
N PHE A 183 -16.16 -3.31 -3.66
CA PHE A 183 -17.04 -2.29 -3.09
C PHE A 183 -18.37 -2.23 -3.86
N GLY A 184 -19.48 -2.25 -3.10
CA GLY A 184 -20.83 -2.24 -3.67
C GLY A 184 -21.30 -3.58 -4.25
N LEU A 185 -20.50 -4.64 -4.21
CA LEU A 185 -20.88 -5.97 -4.68
C LEU A 185 -21.35 -6.89 -3.55
N PRO A 186 -22.27 -7.82 -3.81
CA PRO A 186 -22.57 -8.93 -2.90
C PRO A 186 -21.41 -9.94 -2.87
N ASN A 187 -21.38 -10.80 -1.84
CA ASN A 187 -20.40 -11.89 -1.70
C ASN A 187 -18.94 -11.41 -1.84
N ARG A 188 -18.61 -10.30 -1.22
CA ARG A 188 -17.29 -9.64 -1.32
C ARG A 188 -16.12 -10.61 -1.08
N GLY A 189 -16.25 -11.54 -0.13
CA GLY A 189 -15.20 -12.53 0.16
C GLY A 189 -14.84 -13.39 -1.06
N LEU A 190 -15.85 -13.87 -1.80
CA LEU A 190 -15.63 -14.65 -3.02
C LEU A 190 -14.93 -13.81 -4.11
N VAL A 191 -15.39 -12.58 -4.32
CA VAL A 191 -14.81 -11.67 -5.31
C VAL A 191 -13.36 -11.35 -4.95
N ASN A 192 -13.08 -10.97 -3.70
CA ASN A 192 -11.75 -10.62 -3.23
C ASN A 192 -10.76 -11.79 -3.37
N CYS A 193 -11.16 -13.00 -2.96
CA CYS A 193 -10.30 -14.18 -3.03
C CYS A 193 -9.93 -14.53 -4.49
N ASN A 194 -10.90 -14.53 -5.39
CA ASN A 194 -10.63 -14.82 -6.81
C ASN A 194 -9.77 -13.72 -7.45
N PHE A 195 -10.07 -12.45 -7.18
CA PHE A 195 -9.25 -11.34 -7.69
C PHE A 195 -7.82 -11.41 -7.14
N LEU A 196 -7.64 -11.73 -5.86
CA LEU A 196 -6.32 -11.93 -5.26
C LEU A 196 -5.52 -13.01 -6.02
N ALA A 197 -6.12 -14.17 -6.27
CA ALA A 197 -5.46 -15.24 -7.02
C ALA A 197 -5.03 -14.78 -8.43
N MET A 198 -5.90 -14.06 -9.13
CA MET A 198 -5.58 -13.49 -10.46
C MET A 198 -4.46 -12.45 -10.38
N ALA A 199 -4.48 -11.59 -9.36
CA ALA A 199 -3.47 -10.57 -9.15
C ALA A 199 -2.10 -11.17 -8.81
N LEU A 200 -2.05 -12.18 -7.94
CA LEU A 200 -0.82 -12.93 -7.63
C LEU A 200 -0.25 -13.56 -8.90
N HIS A 201 -1.08 -14.21 -9.72
CA HIS A 201 -0.66 -14.77 -11.01
C HIS A 201 -0.14 -13.70 -11.97
N SER A 202 -0.69 -12.49 -11.93
CA SER A 202 -0.23 -11.36 -12.74
C SER A 202 1.07 -10.73 -12.26
N GLY A 203 1.58 -11.14 -11.08
CA GLY A 203 2.85 -10.67 -10.52
C GLY A 203 2.71 -9.72 -9.33
N LEU A 204 1.59 -9.79 -8.60
CA LEU A 204 1.42 -9.05 -7.34
C LEU A 204 2.35 -9.62 -6.26
N ASP A 205 3.18 -8.75 -5.67
CA ASP A 205 4.12 -9.13 -4.59
C ASP A 205 3.53 -8.88 -3.20
N LEU A 206 2.86 -7.74 -3.01
CA LEU A 206 2.41 -7.25 -1.71
C LEU A 206 0.89 -6.95 -1.73
N PRO A 207 0.04 -7.94 -1.46
CA PRO A 207 -1.40 -7.71 -1.33
C PRO A 207 -1.71 -7.04 0.02
N ILE A 208 -2.43 -5.90 -0.01
CA ILE A 208 -3.03 -5.33 1.19
C ILE A 208 -4.40 -6.01 1.37
N ILE A 209 -4.48 -6.86 2.39
CA ILE A 209 -5.66 -7.71 2.68
C ILE A 209 -5.91 -7.79 4.18
N ASN A 210 -7.09 -8.26 4.56
CA ASN A 210 -7.35 -8.66 5.95
C ASN A 210 -6.83 -10.08 6.17
N PRO A 211 -5.76 -10.29 6.97
CA PRO A 211 -5.16 -11.60 7.19
C PRO A 211 -6.02 -12.53 8.04
N ASN A 212 -7.04 -12.01 8.74
CA ASN A 212 -7.97 -12.78 9.55
C ASN A 212 -9.08 -13.48 8.71
N ILE A 213 -9.03 -13.32 7.39
CA ILE A 213 -9.92 -14.01 6.45
C ILE A 213 -9.20 -15.23 5.85
N ASP A 214 -9.53 -16.43 6.29
CA ASP A 214 -8.85 -17.66 5.90
C ASP A 214 -8.77 -17.87 4.39
N SER A 215 -9.80 -17.50 3.62
CA SER A 215 -9.77 -17.62 2.16
C SER A 215 -8.72 -16.72 1.51
N MET A 216 -8.42 -15.56 2.11
CA MET A 216 -7.42 -14.61 1.60
C MET A 216 -6.01 -15.12 1.89
N THR A 217 -5.72 -15.45 3.14
CA THR A 217 -4.41 -16.02 3.53
C THR A 217 -4.19 -17.40 2.92
N GLY A 218 -5.24 -18.20 2.78
CA GLY A 218 -5.21 -19.48 2.08
C GLY A 218 -4.81 -19.33 0.61
N ALA A 219 -5.35 -18.34 -0.11
CA ALA A 219 -4.98 -18.06 -1.50
C ALA A 219 -3.49 -17.67 -1.63
N VAL A 220 -2.97 -16.84 -0.71
CA VAL A 220 -1.53 -16.47 -0.70
C VAL A 220 -0.66 -17.70 -0.45
N ARG A 221 -1.02 -18.53 0.54
CA ARG A 221 -0.26 -19.75 0.87
C ARG A 221 -0.28 -20.73 -0.30
N ALA A 222 -1.45 -20.95 -0.91
CA ALA A 222 -1.58 -21.86 -2.07
C ALA A 222 -0.77 -21.37 -3.29
N TYR A 223 -0.68 -20.06 -3.51
CA TYR A 223 0.12 -19.50 -4.59
C TYR A 223 1.63 -19.68 -4.38
N ARG A 224 2.09 -19.75 -3.13
CA ARG A 224 3.52 -19.92 -2.77
C ARG A 224 4.00 -21.37 -2.84
N LEU A 225 3.08 -22.36 -3.03
CA LEU A 225 3.41 -23.78 -3.22
C LEU A 225 3.93 -24.06 -4.63
#